data_ab0c9682eea8367d3178f1ab59612322
#
_entry.id   ab0c9682eea8367d3178f1ab59612322
#
_cell.length_a   1.000
_cell.length_b   1.000
_cell.length_c   1.000
_cell.angle_alpha   90.00
_cell.angle_beta   90.00
_cell.angle_gamma   90.00
#
_symmetry.space_group_name_H-M   'P 1'
#
loop_
_entity.id
_entity.type
_entity.pdbx_description
1 polymer ?
#
loop_
_entity_poly.entity_id
_entity_poly.type
_entity_poly.pdbx_seq_one_letter_code
_entity_poly.pdbx_strand_id
1 'polypeptide(L)'
;MTHASHDKALSSSIPGLGVIIMAAGLGKRMKSALAKVLHPVAGRPMVLYVLDIACGLAEQGVAVVVGHQGADVRKVVEAIGGCVAVAEQTKQLGTGHAVLQARPLFGDAAHRRPTRYLILNGDTPLLTEATVRE
;
A
#
# COMPACT_ATOMS: atom_id res chain seq x y z
N MET A 1 -16.85 -19.36 9.49
CA MET A 1 -17.45 -18.50 8.50
C MET A 1 -16.51 -17.59 7.76
N THR A 2 -15.31 -17.38 8.24
CA THR A 2 -14.26 -16.60 7.57
C THR A 2 -13.20 -17.47 6.93
N HIS A 3 -13.35 -18.77 6.95
CA HIS A 3 -12.34 -19.72 6.50
C HIS A 3 -12.06 -19.66 4.99
N ALA A 4 -13.10 -19.48 4.18
CA ALA A 4 -12.95 -19.43 2.74
C ALA A 4 -12.14 -18.24 2.24
N SER A 5 -12.25 -17.09 2.90
CA SER A 5 -11.47 -15.89 2.54
C SER A 5 -10.01 -16.00 2.94
N HIS A 6 -9.73 -16.72 4.01
CA HIS A 6 -8.37 -16.94 4.50
C HIS A 6 -7.58 -17.88 3.55
N ASP A 7 -8.18 -18.97 3.15
CA ASP A 7 -7.57 -19.92 2.22
C ASP A 7 -7.31 -19.29 0.85
N LYS A 8 -8.21 -18.44 0.39
CA LYS A 8 -8.06 -17.73 -0.86
C LYS A 8 -6.86 -16.76 -0.84
N ALA A 9 -6.65 -16.08 0.29
CA ALA A 9 -5.51 -15.17 0.44
C ALA A 9 -4.17 -15.91 0.39
N LEU A 10 -4.09 -17.08 1.02
CA LEU A 10 -2.87 -17.91 1.03
C LEU A 10 -2.52 -18.48 -0.33
N SER A 11 -3.53 -18.82 -1.15
CA SER A 11 -3.31 -19.40 -2.48
C SER A 11 -2.97 -18.37 -3.55
N SER A 12 -3.11 -17.07 -3.25
CA SER A 12 -3.01 -16.02 -4.26
C SER A 12 -1.73 -15.19 -4.20
N SER A 13 -0.87 -15.37 -3.21
CA SER A 13 0.37 -14.60 -3.11
C SER A 13 1.34 -14.93 -4.25
N ILE A 14 2.06 -13.91 -4.71
CA ILE A 14 3.03 -14.05 -5.79
C ILE A 14 4.43 -14.19 -5.19
N PRO A 15 5.16 -15.28 -5.53
CA PRO A 15 6.50 -15.50 -4.97
C PRO A 15 7.46 -14.36 -5.26
N GLY A 16 8.16 -13.91 -4.23
CA GLY A 16 9.18 -12.87 -4.33
C GLY A 16 8.63 -11.46 -4.51
N LEU A 17 7.31 -11.25 -4.45
CA LEU A 17 6.71 -9.95 -4.69
C LEU A 17 6.66 -9.09 -3.42
N GLY A 18 7.24 -7.88 -3.50
CA GLY A 18 6.97 -6.78 -2.59
C GLY A 18 6.08 -5.75 -3.27
N VAL A 19 5.16 -5.15 -2.53
CA VAL A 19 4.27 -4.12 -3.06
C VAL A 19 4.53 -2.80 -2.37
N ILE A 20 4.62 -1.73 -3.15
CA ILE A 20 4.78 -0.37 -2.65
C ILE A 20 3.55 0.42 -3.06
N ILE A 21 2.84 0.97 -2.06
CA ILE A 21 1.67 1.81 -2.30
C ILE A 21 2.04 3.28 -2.09
N MET A 22 1.80 4.08 -3.11
CA MET A 22 2.09 5.51 -3.10
C MET A 22 0.89 6.27 -2.53
N ALA A 23 1.04 6.81 -1.33
CA ALA A 23 -0.01 7.55 -0.65
C ALA A 23 0.48 8.93 -0.16
N ALA A 24 1.58 9.42 -0.72
CA ALA A 24 2.21 10.68 -0.31
C ALA A 24 1.65 11.92 -1.01
N GLY A 25 0.79 11.77 -2.00
CA GLY A 25 0.23 12.87 -2.77
C GLY A 25 -0.59 13.82 -1.90
N LEU A 26 -0.42 15.13 -2.13
CA LEU A 26 -1.09 16.16 -1.35
C LEU A 26 -2.56 16.38 -1.71
N GLY A 27 -3.05 15.79 -2.80
CA GLY A 27 -4.43 15.92 -3.20
C GLY A 27 -4.86 17.37 -3.48
N LYS A 28 -3.99 18.18 -4.06
CA LYS A 28 -4.20 19.62 -4.26
C LYS A 28 -5.49 19.99 -4.99
N ARG A 29 -6.05 19.08 -5.77
CA ARG A 29 -7.28 19.29 -6.52
C ARG A 29 -8.54 19.09 -5.68
N MET A 30 -8.40 18.46 -4.51
CA MET A 30 -9.50 18.23 -3.59
C MET A 30 -9.43 19.26 -2.48
N LYS A 31 -10.34 20.21 -2.47
CA LYS A 31 -10.43 21.27 -1.45
C LYS A 31 -10.95 20.68 -0.13
N SER A 32 -10.24 19.73 0.43
CA SER A 32 -10.63 19.04 1.65
C SER A 32 -9.42 18.94 2.58
N ALA A 33 -9.66 19.00 3.89
CA ALA A 33 -8.66 18.76 4.90
C ALA A 33 -8.25 17.27 4.97
N LEU A 34 -9.06 16.39 4.39
CA LEU A 34 -8.82 14.97 4.38
C LEU A 34 -7.86 14.62 3.23
N ALA A 35 -6.86 13.78 3.52
CA ALA A 35 -5.95 13.28 2.49
C ALA A 35 -6.74 12.56 1.39
N LYS A 36 -6.30 12.72 0.12
CA LYS A 36 -7.00 12.16 -1.04
C LYS A 36 -7.29 10.66 -0.88
N VAL A 37 -6.30 9.87 -0.47
CA VAL A 37 -6.41 8.42 -0.34
C VAL A 37 -7.35 7.98 0.79
N LEU A 38 -7.74 8.88 1.69
CA LEU A 38 -8.68 8.62 2.78
C LEU A 38 -10.12 8.94 2.42
N HIS A 39 -10.37 9.58 1.28
CA HIS A 39 -11.74 9.84 0.84
C HIS A 39 -12.49 8.52 0.66
N PRO A 40 -13.73 8.42 1.19
CA PRO A 40 -14.45 7.16 1.15
C PRO A 40 -15.03 6.89 -0.23
N VAL A 41 -14.99 5.63 -0.61
CA VAL A 41 -15.73 5.07 -1.73
C VAL A 41 -16.56 3.92 -1.16
N ALA A 42 -17.87 3.98 -1.33
CA ALA A 42 -18.79 3.01 -0.72
C ALA A 42 -18.56 2.85 0.80
N GLY A 43 -18.32 3.99 1.48
CA GLY A 43 -18.14 4.02 2.94
C GLY A 43 -16.79 3.59 3.47
N ARG A 44 -15.80 3.36 2.59
CA ARG A 44 -14.49 2.87 2.98
C ARG A 44 -13.38 3.70 2.32
N PRO A 45 -12.31 4.10 3.06
CA PRO A 45 -11.20 4.86 2.48
C PRO A 45 -10.59 4.18 1.25
N MET A 46 -10.30 4.96 0.22
CA MET A 46 -9.76 4.45 -1.05
C MET A 46 -8.52 3.58 -0.87
N VAL A 47 -7.60 3.98 0.00
CA VAL A 47 -6.34 3.27 0.22
C VAL A 47 -6.57 1.84 0.71
N LEU A 48 -7.65 1.57 1.42
CA LEU A 48 -7.93 0.23 1.95
C LEU A 48 -8.30 -0.77 0.85
N TYR A 49 -8.93 -0.32 -0.24
CA TYR A 49 -9.18 -1.19 -1.39
C TYR A 49 -7.88 -1.65 -2.04
N VAL A 50 -6.93 -0.72 -2.20
CA VAL A 50 -5.61 -1.03 -2.77
C VAL A 50 -4.81 -1.93 -1.82
N LEU A 51 -4.88 -1.67 -0.52
CA LEU A 51 -4.22 -2.49 0.50
C LEU A 51 -4.72 -3.93 0.51
N ASP A 52 -6.01 -4.15 0.37
CA ASP A 52 -6.57 -5.50 0.34
C ASP A 52 -5.96 -6.33 -0.80
N ILE A 53 -5.84 -5.73 -1.97
CA ILE A 53 -5.22 -6.38 -3.14
C ILE A 53 -3.74 -6.63 -2.86
N ALA A 54 -3.03 -5.62 -2.39
CA ALA A 54 -1.59 -5.70 -2.12
C ALA A 54 -1.27 -6.77 -1.08
N CYS A 55 -1.99 -6.81 0.03
CA CYS A 55 -1.77 -7.80 1.09
C CYS A 55 -2.04 -9.23 0.62
N GLY A 56 -2.98 -9.42 -0.31
CA GLY A 56 -3.25 -10.73 -0.89
C GLY A 56 -2.18 -11.20 -1.86
N LEU A 57 -1.50 -10.28 -2.54
CA LEU A 57 -0.50 -10.60 -3.56
C LEU A 57 0.93 -10.62 -3.06
N ALA A 58 1.27 -9.82 -2.07
CA ALA A 58 2.64 -9.56 -1.64
C ALA A 58 3.17 -10.62 -0.69
N GLU A 59 3.87 -11.62 -1.20
CA GLU A 59 4.56 -12.60 -0.36
C GLU A 59 5.60 -11.93 0.55
N GLN A 60 6.29 -10.91 0.04
CA GLN A 60 7.37 -10.22 0.75
C GLN A 60 6.93 -8.97 1.49
N GLY A 61 5.63 -8.74 1.59
CA GLY A 61 5.08 -7.63 2.35
C GLY A 61 4.76 -6.39 1.55
N VAL A 62 4.11 -5.44 2.23
CA VAL A 62 3.61 -4.20 1.65
C VAL A 62 4.22 -3.00 2.38
N ALA A 63 4.74 -2.04 1.63
CA ALA A 63 5.15 -0.75 2.15
C ALA A 63 4.18 0.33 1.64
N VAL A 64 3.71 1.18 2.53
CA VAL A 64 2.90 2.34 2.16
C VAL A 64 3.73 3.60 2.39
N VAL A 65 3.90 4.41 1.37
CA VAL A 65 4.62 5.68 1.46
C VAL A 65 3.63 6.81 1.71
N VAL A 66 3.71 7.42 2.88
CA VAL A 66 2.87 8.55 3.27
C VAL A 66 3.64 9.86 3.17
N GLY A 67 2.92 10.98 3.02
CA GLY A 67 3.54 12.30 2.97
C GLY A 67 3.85 12.87 4.35
N HIS A 68 4.44 14.06 4.35
CA HIS A 68 4.79 14.81 5.56
C HIS A 68 3.58 15.01 6.50
N GLN A 69 2.38 15.17 5.96
CA GLN A 69 1.15 15.32 6.74
C GLN A 69 0.33 14.02 6.74
N GLY A 70 1.02 12.90 6.69
CA GLY A 70 0.40 11.59 6.52
C GLY A 70 -0.01 10.87 7.80
N ALA A 71 -0.11 11.58 8.95
CA ALA A 71 -0.44 10.94 10.22
C ALA A 71 -1.79 10.20 10.21
N ASP A 72 -2.80 10.76 9.57
CA ASP A 72 -4.12 10.14 9.45
C ASP A 72 -4.10 8.91 8.53
N VAL A 73 -3.36 9.01 7.43
CA VAL A 73 -3.16 7.87 6.52
C VAL A 73 -2.41 6.75 7.25
N ARG A 74 -1.36 7.11 7.99
CA ARG A 74 -0.59 6.14 8.78
C ARG A 74 -1.48 5.39 9.76
N LYS A 75 -2.34 6.08 10.50
CA LYS A 75 -3.27 5.44 11.45
C LYS A 75 -4.18 4.42 10.78
N VAL A 76 -4.78 4.79 9.66
CA VAL A 76 -5.69 3.93 8.92
C VAL A 76 -4.97 2.68 8.41
N VAL A 77 -3.78 2.87 7.87
CA VAL A 77 -2.97 1.79 7.30
C VAL A 77 -2.42 0.86 8.38
N GLU A 78 -1.89 1.40 9.46
CA GLU A 78 -1.32 0.62 10.56
C GLU A 78 -2.37 -0.19 11.30
N ALA A 79 -3.63 0.24 11.28
CA ALA A 79 -4.73 -0.51 11.87
C ALA A 79 -4.97 -1.86 11.17
N ILE A 80 -4.54 -2.01 9.92
CA ILE A 80 -4.59 -3.30 9.20
C ILE A 80 -3.61 -4.29 9.81
N GLY A 81 -2.44 -3.81 10.22
CA GLY A 81 -1.40 -4.66 10.84
C GLY A 81 -0.77 -5.66 9.89
N GLY A 82 -0.14 -6.67 10.44
CA GLY A 82 0.40 -7.80 9.68
C GLY A 82 1.54 -7.43 8.75
N CYS A 83 1.35 -7.59 7.45
CA CYS A 83 2.39 -7.43 6.44
C CYS A 83 2.67 -5.98 6.03
N VAL A 84 1.99 -5.00 6.61
CA VAL A 84 2.06 -3.61 6.16
C VAL A 84 3.05 -2.82 7.02
N ALA A 85 4.00 -2.14 6.35
CA ALA A 85 4.90 -1.19 6.97
C ALA A 85 4.70 0.20 6.33
N VAL A 86 5.03 1.26 7.05
CA VAL A 86 4.84 2.63 6.59
C VAL A 86 6.17 3.37 6.52
N ALA A 87 6.41 4.03 5.38
CA ALA A 87 7.53 4.94 5.20
C ALA A 87 7.01 6.36 5.00
N GLU A 88 7.75 7.35 5.46
CA GLU A 88 7.39 8.76 5.29
C GLU A 88 8.27 9.43 4.25
N GLN A 89 7.64 10.09 3.28
CA GLN A 89 8.32 11.00 2.37
C GLN A 89 8.19 12.42 2.92
N THR A 90 9.26 12.92 3.52
CA THR A 90 9.26 14.25 4.15
C THR A 90 9.27 15.40 3.14
N LYS A 91 9.84 15.16 1.96
CA LYS A 91 9.93 16.15 0.87
C LYS A 91 9.31 15.56 -0.41
N GLN A 92 8.51 16.35 -1.10
CA GLN A 92 7.86 15.96 -2.34
C GLN A 92 8.84 16.08 -3.53
N LEU A 93 9.76 15.13 -3.64
CA LEU A 93 10.78 15.12 -4.70
C LEU A 93 10.45 14.17 -5.85
N GLY A 94 9.18 13.81 -6.01
CA GLY A 94 8.70 12.99 -7.11
C GLY A 94 8.46 11.54 -6.74
N THR A 95 7.92 10.79 -7.70
CA THR A 95 7.51 9.39 -7.52
C THR A 95 8.68 8.47 -7.24
N GLY A 96 9.78 8.63 -7.99
CA GLY A 96 10.98 7.82 -7.76
C GLY A 96 11.57 8.01 -6.37
N HIS A 97 11.58 9.26 -5.88
CA HIS A 97 12.02 9.55 -4.52
C HIS A 97 11.12 8.86 -3.48
N ALA A 98 9.80 8.89 -3.69
CA ALA A 98 8.86 8.23 -2.80
C ALA A 98 9.11 6.72 -2.74
N VAL A 99 9.34 6.08 -3.88
CA VAL A 99 9.67 4.64 -3.94
C VAL A 99 10.95 4.34 -3.14
N LEU A 100 11.95 5.21 -3.23
CA LEU A 100 13.21 5.04 -2.48
C LEU A 100 13.00 5.08 -0.96
N GLN A 101 11.98 5.80 -0.47
CA GLN A 101 11.66 5.83 0.95
C GLN A 101 11.18 4.47 1.47
N ALA A 102 10.59 3.65 0.61
CA ALA A 102 10.10 2.32 0.98
C ALA A 102 11.23 1.27 1.03
N ARG A 103 12.34 1.52 0.36
CA ARG A 103 13.44 0.55 0.23
C ARG A 103 13.93 -0.04 1.57
N PRO A 104 14.18 0.75 2.62
CA PRO A 104 14.65 0.20 3.89
C PRO A 104 13.68 -0.79 4.54
N LEU A 105 12.39 -0.70 4.24
CA LEU A 105 11.38 -1.58 4.82
C LEU A 105 11.47 -3.02 4.29
N PHE A 106 12.17 -3.24 3.18
CA PHE A 106 12.38 -4.54 2.58
C PHE A 106 13.81 -5.07 2.74
N GLY A 107 14.66 -4.36 3.46
CA GLY A 107 16.11 -4.59 3.44
C GLY A 107 16.69 -5.31 4.65
N ASP A 108 15.90 -5.81 5.56
CA ASP A 108 16.43 -6.43 6.76
C ASP A 108 17.11 -7.76 6.43
N ALA A 109 18.35 -7.90 6.90
CA ALA A 109 19.25 -9.00 6.54
C ALA A 109 18.73 -10.39 6.94
N ALA A 110 17.81 -10.45 7.89
CA ALA A 110 17.22 -11.70 8.37
C ALA A 110 16.05 -12.18 7.50
N HIS A 111 15.58 -11.35 6.58
CA HIS A 111 14.36 -11.62 5.84
C HIS A 111 14.57 -11.60 4.33
N ARG A 112 13.76 -12.37 3.66
CA ARG A 112 13.77 -12.52 2.21
C ARG A 112 13.56 -11.16 1.53
N ARG A 113 14.50 -10.76 0.69
CA ARG A 113 14.36 -9.56 -0.11
C ARG A 113 13.42 -9.85 -1.28
N PRO A 114 12.52 -8.91 -1.61
CA PRO A 114 11.73 -9.04 -2.82
C PRO A 114 12.64 -9.17 -4.05
N THR A 115 12.27 -10.07 -4.95
CA THR A 115 12.94 -10.20 -6.25
C THR A 115 12.24 -9.36 -7.32
N ARG A 116 11.04 -8.90 -7.01
CA ARG A 116 10.26 -7.98 -7.85
C ARG A 116 9.39 -7.09 -7.00
N TYR A 117 9.09 -5.94 -7.54
CA TYR A 117 8.26 -4.93 -6.88
C TYR A 117 7.10 -4.56 -7.77
N LEU A 118 5.95 -4.40 -7.18
CA LEU A 118 4.78 -3.79 -7.79
C LEU A 118 4.53 -2.44 -7.11
N ILE A 119 4.39 -1.40 -7.91
CA ILE A 119 4.12 -0.05 -7.39
C ILE A 119 2.69 0.30 -7.75
N LEU A 120 1.89 0.60 -6.74
CA LEU A 120 0.47 0.96 -6.89
C LEU A 120 0.23 2.36 -6.34
N ASN A 121 -0.76 3.04 -6.92
CA ASN A 121 -1.26 4.30 -6.36
C ASN A 121 -2.38 4.01 -5.35
N GLY A 122 -2.37 4.71 -4.23
CA GLY A 122 -3.37 4.56 -3.18
C GLY A 122 -4.75 5.12 -3.53
N ASP A 123 -4.87 5.79 -4.68
CA ASP A 123 -6.11 6.43 -5.15
C ASP A 123 -6.77 5.69 -6.32
N THR A 124 -6.51 4.39 -6.46
CA THR A 124 -7.11 3.56 -7.50
C THR A 124 -8.02 2.47 -6.91
N PRO A 125 -9.18 2.84 -6.31
CA PRO A 125 -10.00 1.89 -5.57
C PRO A 125 -10.69 0.84 -6.42
N LEU A 126 -10.76 1.04 -7.74
CA LEU A 126 -11.38 0.12 -8.68
C LEU A 126 -10.41 -0.89 -9.30
N LEU A 127 -9.14 -0.83 -8.90
CA LEU A 127 -8.14 -1.81 -9.32
C LEU A 127 -8.58 -3.21 -8.87
N THR A 128 -8.43 -4.20 -9.73
CA THR A 128 -8.76 -5.58 -9.41
C THR A 128 -7.50 -6.45 -9.37
N GLU A 129 -7.57 -7.52 -8.60
CA GLU A 129 -6.49 -8.51 -8.55
C GLU A 129 -6.22 -9.11 -9.93
N ALA A 130 -7.26 -9.36 -10.72
CA ALA A 130 -7.14 -9.89 -12.07
C ALA A 130 -6.29 -8.99 -12.96
N THR A 131 -6.50 -7.67 -12.90
CA THR A 131 -5.72 -6.70 -13.66
C THR A 131 -4.24 -6.72 -13.26
N VAL A 132 -3.97 -6.85 -11.97
CA VAL A 132 -2.59 -6.86 -11.48
C VAL A 132 -1.84 -8.14 -11.91
N ARG A 133 -2.55 -9.25 -12.03
CA ARG A 133 -1.94 -10.54 -12.41
C ARG A 133 -1.63 -10.68 -13.90
N GLU A 134 -2.23 -9.85 -14.75
CA GLU A 134 -1.93 -9.80 -16.18
C GLU A 134 -0.55 -9.20 -16.47
#